data_0f136375df1a47173ec141f629bb1925
#
_entry.id   0f136375df1a47173ec141f629bb1925
#
_cell.length_a   1.000
_cell.length_b   1.000
_cell.length_c   1.000
_cell.angle_alpha   90.00
_cell.angle_beta   90.00
_cell.angle_gamma   90.00
#
_symmetry.space_group_name_H-M   'P 1'
#
loop_
_entity.id
_entity.type
_entity.pdbx_description
1 polymer ?
#
loop_
_entity_poly.entity_id
_entity_poly.type
_entity_poly.pdbx_seq_one_letter_code
_entity_poly.pdbx_strand_id
1 'polypeptide(L)'
;MTQEQLLKNLQVPSGIVDVILDTDAYNETDDQYAIAYMLLSPERINVLGLCAAPFHNANSSSPEDGMVRSYDEILHLLDLMDRNELATKVYRGARGYLPDENTPIETDASKFIVAEAKKHSPEHPLYVVAIGAITNVASAILMDRETMVNNTVIVWLGGHAKDYPHTREFNMYQDIAAARIVFGCGVPFVQLPCRGVVSHLTTTGPELTYWIKGTSKLADYLYEHTVWEADKYAKGKVWNRCIWDVSAVAWLLNDNDRFMSSYPIPALIPQYDNTYSVDPRRHPMCYVYEIKRDAIFGDLFAKLRNMK
;
A
#
# COMPACT_ATOMS: atom_id res chain seq x y z
N MET A 1 -4.28 18.05 15.57
CA MET A 1 -4.10 16.85 16.43
C MET A 1 -3.09 17.14 17.53
N THR A 2 -3.26 16.60 18.75
CA THR A 2 -2.27 16.66 19.83
C THR A 2 -1.11 15.70 19.58
N GLN A 3 0.04 15.92 20.22
CA GLN A 3 1.16 14.98 20.12
C GLN A 3 0.84 13.59 20.70
N GLU A 4 0.06 13.54 21.77
CA GLU A 4 -0.41 12.29 22.37
C GLU A 4 -1.28 11.50 21.39
N GLN A 5 -2.22 12.17 20.73
CA GLN A 5 -3.07 11.53 19.71
C GLN A 5 -2.27 11.08 18.49
N LEU A 6 -1.29 11.87 18.06
CA LEU A 6 -0.37 11.46 16.98
C LEU A 6 0.35 10.15 17.33
N LEU A 7 0.93 10.06 18.54
CA LEU A 7 1.62 8.84 18.97
C LEU A 7 0.69 7.64 19.10
N LYS A 8 -0.57 7.87 19.53
CA LYS A 8 -1.60 6.82 19.54
C LYS A 8 -1.94 6.33 18.13
N ASN A 9 -2.09 7.23 17.17
CA ASN A 9 -2.43 6.91 15.78
C ASN A 9 -1.26 6.25 15.01
N LEU A 10 -0.05 6.28 15.54
CA LEU A 10 1.11 5.54 15.04
C LEU A 10 1.17 4.09 15.54
N GLN A 11 0.27 3.68 16.45
CA GLN A 11 0.17 2.29 16.90
C GLN A 11 -0.73 1.49 15.96
N VAL A 12 -0.56 0.17 15.98
CA VAL A 12 -1.48 -0.74 15.28
C VAL A 12 -2.90 -0.53 15.81
N PRO A 13 -3.90 -0.35 14.92
CA PRO A 13 -5.27 -0.09 15.36
C PRO A 13 -5.90 -1.29 16.06
N SER A 14 -6.82 -1.04 16.97
CA SER A 14 -7.66 -2.05 17.59
C SER A 14 -9.08 -2.02 17.00
N GLY A 15 -9.71 -3.19 16.90
CA GLY A 15 -11.06 -3.30 16.34
C GLY A 15 -11.13 -3.18 14.83
N ILE A 16 -12.32 -2.89 14.29
CA ILE A 16 -12.55 -2.69 12.87
C ILE A 16 -12.23 -1.23 12.54
N VAL A 17 -11.49 -1.03 11.46
CA VAL A 17 -11.12 0.30 10.96
C VAL A 17 -11.61 0.54 9.54
N ASP A 18 -11.93 1.79 9.23
CA ASP A 18 -12.30 2.23 7.89
C ASP A 18 -11.05 2.46 7.06
N VAL A 19 -11.00 1.86 5.86
CA VAL A 19 -9.80 1.81 5.01
C VAL A 19 -10.13 2.21 3.58
N ILE A 20 -9.27 3.05 2.99
CA ILE A 20 -9.15 3.25 1.54
C ILE A 20 -7.82 2.64 1.10
N LEU A 21 -7.83 1.88 0.01
CA LEU A 21 -6.63 1.37 -0.64
C LEU A 21 -6.29 2.23 -1.86
N ASP A 22 -5.03 2.67 -1.97
CA ASP A 22 -4.46 3.33 -3.16
C ASP A 22 -3.40 2.42 -3.75
N THR A 23 -3.63 1.89 -4.98
CA THR A 23 -2.91 0.74 -5.54
C THR A 23 -2.64 0.91 -7.03
N ASP A 24 -1.49 0.48 -7.50
CA ASP A 24 -1.15 0.37 -8.91
C ASP A 24 -1.25 -1.09 -9.43
N ALA A 25 -2.41 -1.70 -9.18
CA ALA A 25 -2.75 -3.13 -9.23
C ALA A 25 -2.30 -3.90 -10.48
N TYR A 26 -1.99 -3.24 -11.59
CA TYR A 26 -1.49 -3.88 -12.82
C TYR A 26 0.03 -3.76 -12.98
N ASN A 27 0.72 -3.11 -12.03
CA ASN A 27 2.17 -2.92 -12.06
C ASN A 27 2.92 -4.26 -11.96
N GLU A 28 2.65 -5.01 -10.91
CA GLU A 28 3.22 -6.31 -10.60
C GLU A 28 2.12 -7.26 -10.07
N THR A 29 2.49 -8.38 -9.44
CA THR A 29 1.50 -9.38 -8.97
C THR A 29 1.12 -9.20 -7.49
N ASP A 30 1.80 -8.40 -6.73
CA ASP A 30 1.66 -8.32 -5.26
C ASP A 30 0.50 -7.45 -4.79
N ASP A 31 0.14 -6.40 -5.53
CA ASP A 31 -1.08 -5.62 -5.32
C ASP A 31 -2.34 -6.49 -5.28
N GLN A 32 -2.42 -7.45 -6.19
CA GLN A 32 -3.58 -8.35 -6.31
C GLN A 32 -3.74 -9.21 -5.05
N TYR A 33 -2.63 -9.67 -4.47
CA TYR A 33 -2.66 -10.35 -3.17
C TYR A 33 -3.06 -9.41 -2.03
N ALA A 34 -2.61 -8.15 -2.05
CA ALA A 34 -2.96 -7.16 -1.04
C ALA A 34 -4.44 -6.81 -1.09
N ILE A 35 -5.02 -6.60 -2.28
CA ILE A 35 -6.46 -6.39 -2.48
C ILE A 35 -7.25 -7.57 -1.93
N ALA A 36 -6.87 -8.80 -2.32
CA ALA A 36 -7.51 -10.01 -1.82
C ALA A 36 -7.42 -10.12 -0.29
N TYR A 37 -6.25 -9.91 0.29
CA TYR A 37 -6.02 -9.99 1.73
C TYR A 37 -6.86 -8.98 2.51
N MET A 38 -6.96 -7.75 2.00
CA MET A 38 -7.78 -6.69 2.60
C MET A 38 -9.26 -7.07 2.59
N LEU A 39 -9.80 -7.50 1.44
CA LEU A 39 -11.19 -7.86 1.28
C LEU A 39 -11.59 -9.16 2.03
N LEU A 40 -10.62 -10.04 2.27
CA LEU A 40 -10.78 -11.28 3.06
C LEU A 40 -10.54 -11.08 4.57
N SER A 41 -10.41 -9.82 5.03
CA SER A 41 -10.19 -9.48 6.44
C SER A 41 -11.31 -8.59 7.03
N PRO A 42 -12.61 -8.87 6.78
CA PRO A 42 -13.71 -8.00 7.21
C PRO A 42 -13.84 -7.91 8.74
N GLU A 43 -13.25 -8.83 9.48
CA GLU A 43 -13.20 -8.81 10.95
C GLU A 43 -12.35 -7.65 11.51
N ARG A 44 -11.53 -7.03 10.68
CA ARG A 44 -10.63 -5.92 11.05
C ARG A 44 -10.70 -4.72 10.11
N ILE A 45 -11.14 -4.92 8.88
CA ILE A 45 -11.05 -3.93 7.81
C ILE A 45 -12.42 -3.71 7.16
N ASN A 46 -12.93 -2.49 7.25
CA ASN A 46 -14.08 -2.01 6.48
C ASN A 46 -13.57 -1.23 5.27
N VAL A 47 -13.62 -1.81 4.07
CA VAL A 47 -13.14 -1.17 2.84
C VAL A 47 -14.17 -0.17 2.34
N LEU A 48 -13.83 1.12 2.39
CA LEU A 48 -14.68 2.21 1.90
C LEU A 48 -14.53 2.45 0.40
N GLY A 49 -13.34 2.20 -0.16
CA GLY A 49 -13.06 2.35 -1.58
C GLY A 49 -11.65 1.93 -1.97
N LEU A 50 -11.45 1.77 -3.28
CA LEU A 50 -10.17 1.43 -3.90
C LEU A 50 -9.84 2.49 -4.96
N CYS A 51 -8.64 3.03 -4.90
CA CYS A 51 -8.16 4.09 -5.78
C CYS A 51 -7.05 3.53 -6.68
N ALA A 52 -7.17 3.75 -7.99
CA ALA A 52 -6.14 3.35 -8.94
C ALA A 52 -5.03 4.41 -8.98
N ALA A 53 -3.80 4.03 -8.63
CA ALA A 53 -2.62 4.88 -8.69
C ALA A 53 -1.95 4.83 -10.08
N PRO A 54 -1.23 5.89 -10.48
CA PRO A 54 -0.44 5.88 -11.71
C PRO A 54 0.83 5.03 -11.55
N PHE A 55 1.22 4.32 -12.60
CA PHE A 55 2.55 3.70 -12.69
C PHE A 55 3.07 3.68 -14.12
N HIS A 56 4.40 3.65 -14.28
CA HIS A 56 5.02 3.53 -15.59
C HIS A 56 6.23 2.59 -15.56
N ASN A 57 6.08 1.43 -16.20
CA ASN A 57 7.11 0.44 -16.43
C ASN A 57 6.86 -0.32 -17.74
N ALA A 58 7.41 -1.52 -17.91
CA ALA A 58 7.20 -2.35 -19.10
C ALA A 58 5.74 -2.82 -19.30
N ASN A 59 4.89 -2.74 -18.27
CA ASN A 59 3.49 -3.15 -18.31
C ASN A 59 2.53 -2.00 -18.68
N SER A 60 3.04 -0.76 -18.87
CA SER A 60 2.23 0.40 -19.27
C SER A 60 2.98 1.32 -20.21
N SER A 61 2.26 2.01 -21.11
CA SER A 61 2.82 2.96 -22.08
C SER A 61 3.01 4.37 -21.52
N SER A 62 2.37 4.68 -20.39
CA SER A 62 2.44 5.97 -19.69
C SER A 62 1.91 5.79 -18.26
N PRO A 63 2.13 6.76 -17.34
CA PRO A 63 1.50 6.75 -16.03
C PRO A 63 -0.04 6.69 -16.09
N GLU A 64 -0.65 7.39 -17.06
CA GLU A 64 -2.11 7.36 -17.28
C GLU A 64 -2.58 5.97 -17.71
N ASP A 65 -1.88 5.32 -18.66
CA ASP A 65 -2.21 3.95 -19.09
C ASP A 65 -2.05 2.97 -17.89
N GLY A 66 -1.02 3.16 -17.07
CA GLY A 66 -0.84 2.39 -15.83
C GLY A 66 -2.02 2.54 -14.87
N MET A 67 -2.49 3.75 -14.63
CA MET A 67 -3.65 4.01 -13.78
C MET A 67 -4.93 3.37 -14.35
N VAL A 68 -5.15 3.46 -15.68
CA VAL A 68 -6.33 2.85 -16.33
C VAL A 68 -6.29 1.33 -16.19
N ARG A 69 -5.14 0.71 -16.45
CA ARG A 69 -4.95 -0.74 -16.29
C ARG A 69 -5.17 -1.19 -14.84
N SER A 70 -4.67 -0.42 -13.87
CA SER A 70 -4.89 -0.71 -12.45
C SER A 70 -6.38 -0.60 -12.07
N TYR A 71 -7.08 0.39 -12.59
CA TYR A 71 -8.53 0.52 -12.41
C TYR A 71 -9.29 -0.70 -12.95
N ASP A 72 -8.95 -1.14 -14.16
CA ASP A 72 -9.59 -2.29 -14.79
C ASP A 72 -9.23 -3.60 -14.07
N GLU A 73 -7.99 -3.73 -13.58
CA GLU A 73 -7.53 -4.89 -12.79
C GLU A 73 -8.24 -4.98 -11.43
N ILE A 74 -8.45 -3.85 -10.74
CA ILE A 74 -9.25 -3.83 -9.50
C ILE A 74 -10.65 -4.38 -9.76
N LEU A 75 -11.32 -3.93 -10.84
CA LEU A 75 -12.65 -4.43 -11.21
C LEU A 75 -12.64 -5.94 -11.52
N HIS A 76 -11.60 -6.41 -12.21
CA HIS A 76 -11.40 -7.83 -12.50
C HIS A 76 -11.26 -8.67 -11.22
N LEU A 77 -10.47 -8.20 -10.25
CA LEU A 77 -10.31 -8.88 -8.98
C LEU A 77 -11.62 -8.91 -8.17
N LEU A 78 -12.39 -7.83 -8.18
CA LEU A 78 -13.71 -7.79 -7.54
C LEU A 78 -14.67 -8.82 -8.17
N ASP A 79 -14.62 -9.01 -9.49
CA ASP A 79 -15.42 -10.03 -10.18
C ASP A 79 -14.97 -11.44 -9.80
N LEU A 80 -13.66 -11.73 -9.76
CA LEU A 80 -13.11 -13.01 -9.31
C LEU A 80 -13.47 -13.36 -7.86
N MET A 81 -13.74 -12.35 -7.04
CA MET A 81 -14.12 -12.48 -5.63
C MET A 81 -15.63 -12.47 -5.39
N ASP A 82 -16.45 -12.36 -6.43
CA ASP A 82 -17.91 -12.15 -6.34
C ASP A 82 -18.27 -10.92 -5.48
N ARG A 83 -17.44 -9.83 -5.55
CA ARG A 83 -17.60 -8.56 -4.81
C ARG A 83 -17.95 -7.38 -5.71
N ASN A 84 -18.76 -7.63 -6.75
CA ASN A 84 -19.15 -6.61 -7.74
C ASN A 84 -19.93 -5.42 -7.14
N GLU A 85 -20.50 -5.56 -5.94
CA GLU A 85 -21.11 -4.46 -5.20
C GLU A 85 -20.12 -3.33 -4.87
N LEU A 86 -18.82 -3.63 -4.84
CA LEU A 86 -17.74 -2.65 -4.61
C LEU A 86 -17.31 -1.92 -5.90
N ALA A 87 -17.74 -2.33 -7.08
CA ALA A 87 -17.32 -1.73 -8.35
C ALA A 87 -17.62 -0.21 -8.40
N THR A 88 -18.69 0.25 -7.76
CA THR A 88 -19.03 1.67 -7.65
C THR A 88 -18.16 2.45 -6.66
N LYS A 89 -17.30 1.76 -5.91
CA LYS A 89 -16.35 2.31 -4.96
C LYS A 89 -14.90 2.24 -5.46
N VAL A 90 -14.72 2.06 -6.77
CA VAL A 90 -13.41 2.11 -7.43
C VAL A 90 -13.25 3.46 -8.10
N TYR A 91 -12.17 4.16 -7.82
CA TYR A 91 -11.94 5.54 -8.24
C TYR A 91 -10.69 5.67 -9.10
N ARG A 92 -10.79 6.43 -10.21
CA ARG A 92 -9.65 6.75 -11.06
C ARG A 92 -8.79 7.81 -10.39
N GLY A 93 -7.48 7.55 -10.34
CA GLY A 93 -6.49 8.45 -9.77
C GLY A 93 -5.81 9.37 -10.77
N ALA A 94 -4.63 9.83 -10.41
CA ALA A 94 -3.83 10.74 -11.21
C ALA A 94 -3.38 10.10 -12.53
N ARG A 95 -3.30 10.95 -13.56
CA ARG A 95 -2.80 10.57 -14.90
C ARG A 95 -1.29 10.73 -15.05
N GLY A 96 -0.62 11.15 -14.00
CA GLY A 96 0.81 11.39 -13.94
C GLY A 96 1.23 11.70 -12.51
N TYR A 97 2.46 12.11 -12.33
CA TYR A 97 3.04 12.44 -11.03
C TYR A 97 2.93 13.94 -10.75
N LEU A 98 3.08 14.34 -9.48
CA LEU A 98 3.01 15.74 -9.10
C LEU A 98 4.07 16.57 -9.84
N PRO A 99 3.70 17.77 -10.34
CA PRO A 99 4.67 18.65 -10.98
C PRO A 99 5.66 19.28 -9.99
N ASP A 100 5.23 19.43 -8.73
CA ASP A 100 5.98 20.00 -7.62
C ASP A 100 5.34 19.65 -6.26
N GLU A 101 5.91 20.16 -5.15
CA GLU A 101 5.42 19.90 -3.79
C GLU A 101 4.22 20.81 -3.38
N ASN A 102 3.64 21.60 -4.27
CA ASN A 102 2.59 22.58 -3.95
C ASN A 102 1.32 22.43 -4.78
N THR A 103 1.41 21.79 -5.96
CA THR A 103 0.32 21.73 -6.93
C THR A 103 -0.34 20.34 -6.90
N PRO A 104 -1.58 20.21 -6.39
CA PRO A 104 -2.28 18.92 -6.38
C PRO A 104 -2.76 18.53 -7.78
N ILE A 105 -2.91 17.22 -8.01
CA ILE A 105 -3.66 16.68 -9.14
C ILE A 105 -5.04 16.26 -8.63
N GLU A 106 -6.06 17.05 -8.94
CA GLU A 106 -7.43 16.76 -8.56
C GLU A 106 -8.02 15.63 -9.42
N THR A 107 -8.40 14.54 -8.77
CA THR A 107 -8.98 13.35 -9.40
C THR A 107 -10.17 12.85 -8.60
N ASP A 108 -10.89 11.86 -9.14
CA ASP A 108 -11.95 11.20 -8.38
C ASP A 108 -11.39 10.54 -7.11
N ALA A 109 -10.20 9.90 -7.20
CA ALA A 109 -9.53 9.29 -6.07
C ALA A 109 -9.13 10.31 -4.99
N SER A 110 -8.42 11.40 -5.35
CA SER A 110 -7.98 12.40 -4.37
C SER A 110 -9.16 13.13 -3.71
N LYS A 111 -10.22 13.42 -4.49
CA LYS A 111 -11.48 14.01 -3.97
C LYS A 111 -12.21 13.05 -3.04
N PHE A 112 -12.27 11.77 -3.37
CA PHE A 112 -12.88 10.75 -2.54
C PHE A 112 -12.14 10.60 -1.20
N ILE A 113 -10.80 10.53 -1.21
CA ILE A 113 -9.98 10.45 0.01
C ILE A 113 -10.29 11.65 0.94
N VAL A 114 -10.30 12.88 0.40
CA VAL A 114 -10.63 14.08 1.20
C VAL A 114 -12.06 14.03 1.73
N ALA A 115 -13.01 13.63 0.90
CA ALA A 115 -14.42 13.55 1.29
C ALA A 115 -14.67 12.54 2.42
N GLU A 116 -13.99 11.39 2.37
CA GLU A 116 -14.06 10.40 3.45
C GLU A 116 -13.33 10.89 4.71
N ALA A 117 -12.13 11.47 4.57
CA ALA A 117 -11.38 12.01 5.72
C ALA A 117 -12.21 13.05 6.53
N LYS A 118 -13.08 13.82 5.87
CA LYS A 118 -14.00 14.77 6.54
C LYS A 118 -15.05 14.12 7.44
N LYS A 119 -15.33 12.83 7.26
CA LYS A 119 -16.29 12.06 8.07
C LYS A 119 -15.65 11.42 9.30
N HIS A 120 -14.32 11.51 9.41
CA HIS A 120 -13.50 10.91 10.45
C HIS A 120 -12.96 11.96 11.44
N SER A 121 -12.31 11.50 12.50
CA SER A 121 -11.73 12.37 13.53
C SER A 121 -10.36 11.83 13.98
N PRO A 122 -9.58 12.60 14.74
CA PRO A 122 -8.30 12.10 15.28
C PRO A 122 -8.44 10.83 16.13
N GLU A 123 -9.57 10.67 16.84
CA GLU A 123 -9.85 9.53 17.71
C GLU A 123 -10.31 8.29 16.93
N HIS A 124 -10.92 8.51 15.76
CA HIS A 124 -11.41 7.49 14.83
C HIS A 124 -10.93 7.83 13.42
N PRO A 125 -9.63 7.70 13.13
CA PRO A 125 -9.05 8.13 11.86
C PRO A 125 -9.42 7.18 10.72
N LEU A 126 -9.47 7.74 9.51
CA LEU A 126 -9.48 6.99 8.27
C LEU A 126 -8.06 6.44 8.00
N TYR A 127 -7.95 5.17 7.71
CA TYR A 127 -6.69 4.58 7.25
C TYR A 127 -6.62 4.64 5.72
N VAL A 128 -5.58 5.26 5.20
CA VAL A 128 -5.28 5.25 3.75
C VAL A 128 -4.04 4.37 3.54
N VAL A 129 -4.26 3.18 3.01
CA VAL A 129 -3.19 2.24 2.67
C VAL A 129 -2.76 2.50 1.25
N ALA A 130 -1.50 2.87 1.04
CA ALA A 130 -0.92 3.11 -0.27
C ALA A 130 0.13 2.05 -0.59
N ILE A 131 0.05 1.46 -1.77
CA ILE A 131 0.95 0.41 -2.24
C ILE A 131 1.50 0.67 -3.65
N GLY A 132 1.24 1.88 -4.19
CA GLY A 132 1.79 2.41 -5.44
C GLY A 132 2.50 3.75 -5.22
N ALA A 133 2.73 4.49 -6.31
CA ALA A 133 3.18 5.88 -6.24
C ALA A 133 2.17 6.72 -5.47
N ILE A 134 2.61 7.45 -4.45
CA ILE A 134 1.72 8.07 -3.44
C ILE A 134 1.06 9.39 -3.90
N THR A 135 0.98 9.60 -5.20
CA THR A 135 0.49 10.83 -5.86
C THR A 135 -0.94 11.21 -5.44
N ASN A 136 -1.87 10.23 -5.39
CA ASN A 136 -3.27 10.49 -5.03
C ASN A 136 -3.39 10.96 -3.58
N VAL A 137 -2.67 10.34 -2.67
CA VAL A 137 -2.65 10.68 -1.24
C VAL A 137 -2.02 12.04 -1.01
N ALA A 138 -0.89 12.33 -1.66
CA ALA A 138 -0.23 13.63 -1.58
C ALA A 138 -1.11 14.75 -2.15
N SER A 139 -1.82 14.48 -3.27
CA SER A 139 -2.80 15.43 -3.82
C SER A 139 -3.93 15.71 -2.83
N ALA A 140 -4.47 14.68 -2.17
CA ALA A 140 -5.49 14.86 -1.14
C ALA A 140 -4.98 15.73 0.03
N ILE A 141 -3.72 15.52 0.46
CA ILE A 141 -3.07 16.36 1.50
C ILE A 141 -2.95 17.82 1.04
N LEU A 142 -2.55 18.07 -0.21
CA LEU A 142 -2.44 19.42 -0.75
C LEU A 142 -3.80 20.13 -0.90
N MET A 143 -4.86 19.37 -1.19
CA MET A 143 -6.24 19.89 -1.33
C MET A 143 -6.85 20.29 0.02
N ASP A 144 -6.62 19.52 1.07
CA ASP A 144 -7.15 19.80 2.42
C ASP A 144 -6.22 19.24 3.50
N ARG A 145 -5.11 19.95 3.69
CA ARG A 145 -4.05 19.53 4.62
C ARG A 145 -4.56 19.37 6.06
N GLU A 146 -5.41 20.29 6.52
CA GLU A 146 -5.89 20.27 7.90
C GLU A 146 -6.70 19.00 8.18
N THR A 147 -7.65 18.69 7.31
CA THR A 147 -8.47 17.47 7.41
C THR A 147 -7.59 16.21 7.32
N MET A 148 -6.72 16.14 6.31
CA MET A 148 -5.89 14.95 6.10
C MET A 148 -4.93 14.69 7.26
N VAL A 149 -4.26 15.72 7.78
CA VAL A 149 -3.31 15.57 8.90
C VAL A 149 -4.02 15.19 10.20
N ASN A 150 -5.22 15.68 10.43
CA ASN A 150 -5.94 15.40 11.68
C ASN A 150 -6.72 14.08 11.66
N ASN A 151 -7.31 13.73 10.53
CA ASN A 151 -8.33 12.69 10.47
C ASN A 151 -7.89 11.41 9.75
N THR A 152 -6.62 11.33 9.31
CA THR A 152 -6.14 10.13 8.61
C THR A 152 -4.88 9.55 9.24
N VAL A 153 -4.65 8.26 8.97
CA VAL A 153 -3.38 7.55 9.15
C VAL A 153 -2.97 7.00 7.79
N ILE A 154 -1.77 7.34 7.34
CA ILE A 154 -1.24 6.85 6.07
C ILE A 154 -0.35 5.65 6.34
N VAL A 155 -0.61 4.52 5.68
CA VAL A 155 0.23 3.31 5.72
C VAL A 155 0.77 3.07 4.32
N TRP A 156 2.08 3.19 4.12
CA TRP A 156 2.68 3.14 2.79
C TRP A 156 3.82 2.14 2.66
N LEU A 157 3.70 1.26 1.68
CA LEU A 157 4.84 0.48 1.17
C LEU A 157 5.61 1.36 0.19
N GLY A 158 6.72 1.92 0.64
CA GLY A 158 7.51 2.82 -0.21
C GLY A 158 8.88 3.16 0.36
N GLY A 159 9.81 3.35 -0.55
CA GLY A 159 11.22 3.55 -0.23
C GLY A 159 11.94 2.29 0.23
N HIS A 160 13.22 2.43 0.49
CA HIS A 160 14.05 1.38 1.08
C HIS A 160 14.30 1.64 2.56
N ALA A 161 14.93 0.69 3.25
CA ALA A 161 15.36 0.88 4.62
C ALA A 161 16.26 2.13 4.74
N LYS A 162 16.18 2.82 5.89
CA LYS A 162 16.89 4.11 6.13
C LYS A 162 18.41 4.02 6.00
N ASP A 163 18.96 2.84 6.20
CA ASP A 163 20.38 2.49 6.09
C ASP A 163 20.73 1.75 4.80
N TYR A 164 19.77 1.61 3.87
CA TYR A 164 20.03 1.12 2.52
C TYR A 164 20.75 2.20 1.69
N PRO A 165 21.65 1.84 0.77
CA PRO A 165 22.51 2.81 0.05
C PRO A 165 21.79 3.91 -0.74
N HIS A 166 20.51 3.70 -1.08
CA HIS A 166 19.67 4.68 -1.81
C HIS A 166 18.18 4.44 -1.54
N THR A 167 17.35 5.44 -1.81
CA THR A 167 15.89 5.36 -1.67
C THR A 167 15.16 5.06 -2.99
N ARG A 168 15.88 4.70 -4.06
CA ARG A 168 15.31 4.46 -5.39
C ARG A 168 14.54 3.15 -5.42
N GLU A 169 13.40 3.17 -4.78
CA GLU A 169 12.37 2.16 -4.77
C GLU A 169 11.25 2.60 -5.72
N PHE A 170 10.54 1.65 -6.35
CA PHE A 170 9.65 1.93 -7.48
C PHE A 170 8.54 2.94 -7.13
N ASN A 171 7.82 2.73 -6.04
CA ASN A 171 6.74 3.61 -5.60
C ASN A 171 7.25 5.02 -5.24
N MET A 172 8.39 5.09 -4.56
CA MET A 172 8.96 6.36 -4.13
C MET A 172 9.58 7.14 -5.29
N TYR A 173 10.37 6.49 -6.16
CA TYR A 173 11.10 7.25 -7.17
C TYR A 173 10.20 7.78 -8.30
N GLN A 174 9.05 7.18 -8.51
CA GLN A 174 8.09 7.66 -9.51
C GLN A 174 7.56 9.06 -9.16
N ASP A 175 7.35 9.34 -7.85
CA ASP A 175 6.87 10.64 -7.40
C ASP A 175 7.53 11.05 -6.07
N ILE A 176 8.77 11.53 -6.16
CA ILE A 176 9.52 12.01 -4.99
C ILE A 176 8.85 13.24 -4.37
N ALA A 177 8.23 14.12 -5.17
CA ALA A 177 7.50 15.27 -4.66
C ALA A 177 6.35 14.83 -3.74
N ALA A 178 5.56 13.85 -4.16
CA ALA A 178 4.49 13.26 -3.36
C ALA A 178 5.01 12.62 -2.07
N ALA A 179 6.09 11.83 -2.16
CA ALA A 179 6.74 11.24 -0.99
C ALA A 179 7.17 12.32 0.02
N ARG A 180 7.79 13.40 -0.43
CA ARG A 180 8.24 14.52 0.41
C ARG A 180 7.09 15.21 1.14
N ILE A 181 5.94 15.38 0.47
CA ILE A 181 4.72 15.92 1.08
C ILE A 181 4.25 15.02 2.22
N VAL A 182 4.11 13.73 1.98
CA VAL A 182 3.60 12.78 2.99
C VAL A 182 4.54 12.70 4.19
N PHE A 183 5.85 12.53 3.96
CA PHE A 183 6.85 12.51 5.03
C PHE A 183 6.96 13.86 5.78
N GLY A 184 6.54 14.97 5.17
CA GLY A 184 6.75 16.33 5.68
C GLY A 184 5.53 17.00 6.30
N CYS A 185 4.32 16.50 6.06
CA CYS A 185 3.10 17.22 6.42
C CYS A 185 2.69 17.09 7.89
N GLY A 186 3.17 16.08 8.62
CA GLY A 186 2.80 15.83 10.02
C GLY A 186 1.62 14.90 10.20
N VAL A 187 1.12 14.28 9.13
CA VAL A 187 0.11 13.21 9.21
C VAL A 187 0.69 12.01 9.97
N PRO A 188 -0.10 11.28 10.79
CA PRO A 188 0.30 9.97 11.28
C PRO A 188 0.68 9.07 10.10
N PHE A 189 1.95 8.68 10.04
CA PHE A 189 2.51 7.99 8.89
C PHE A 189 3.28 6.74 9.30
N VAL A 190 2.97 5.63 8.63
CA VAL A 190 3.62 4.34 8.80
C VAL A 190 4.34 3.97 7.52
N GLN A 191 5.65 3.86 7.58
CA GLN A 191 6.47 3.40 6.47
C GLN A 191 6.77 1.92 6.58
N LEU A 192 6.53 1.18 5.48
CA LEU A 192 7.01 -0.18 5.27
C LEU A 192 8.10 -0.13 4.18
N PRO A 193 9.39 -0.18 4.55
CA PRO A 193 10.47 -0.11 3.58
C PRO A 193 10.60 -1.41 2.78
N CYS A 194 10.76 -1.31 1.47
CA CYS A 194 10.91 -2.46 0.58
C CYS A 194 12.21 -3.23 0.86
N ARG A 195 13.33 -2.82 0.26
CA ARG A 195 14.62 -3.50 0.50
C ARG A 195 15.15 -3.17 1.88
N GLY A 196 15.69 -4.19 2.52
CA GLY A 196 16.20 -4.13 3.89
C GLY A 196 15.17 -4.50 4.95
N VAL A 197 13.86 -4.48 4.63
CA VAL A 197 12.78 -4.88 5.54
C VAL A 197 11.86 -5.91 4.89
N VAL A 198 11.07 -5.52 3.88
CA VAL A 198 10.04 -6.39 3.29
C VAL A 198 10.59 -7.37 2.26
N SER A 199 11.81 -7.19 1.79
CA SER A 199 12.43 -7.97 0.68
C SER A 199 12.51 -9.49 0.88
N HIS A 200 12.28 -10.01 2.07
CA HIS A 200 12.22 -11.46 2.33
C HIS A 200 10.79 -12.00 2.40
N LEU A 201 9.77 -11.19 2.18
CA LEU A 201 8.38 -11.64 2.06
C LEU A 201 8.17 -12.32 0.70
N THR A 202 8.92 -13.40 0.47
CA THR A 202 9.00 -14.09 -0.81
C THR A 202 8.27 -15.41 -0.78
N THR A 203 7.63 -15.76 -1.91
CA THR A 203 7.02 -17.07 -2.16
C THR A 203 7.61 -17.70 -3.41
N THR A 204 7.27 -18.96 -3.67
CA THR A 204 7.75 -19.76 -4.80
C THR A 204 6.60 -20.51 -5.47
N GLY A 205 6.79 -20.96 -6.72
CA GLY A 205 5.79 -21.76 -7.42
C GLY A 205 5.36 -23.02 -6.66
N PRO A 206 6.27 -23.83 -6.10
CA PRO A 206 5.92 -24.98 -5.27
C PRO A 206 5.08 -24.62 -4.04
N GLU A 207 5.41 -23.53 -3.35
CA GLU A 207 4.67 -23.07 -2.18
C GLU A 207 3.25 -22.63 -2.56
N LEU A 208 3.10 -21.82 -3.60
CA LEU A 208 1.79 -21.40 -4.11
C LEU A 208 0.97 -22.59 -4.61
N THR A 209 1.61 -23.56 -5.29
CA THR A 209 0.96 -24.81 -5.72
C THR A 209 0.40 -25.58 -4.54
N TYR A 210 1.13 -25.69 -3.46
CA TYR A 210 0.70 -26.42 -2.26
C TYR A 210 -0.43 -25.72 -1.52
N TRP A 211 -0.32 -24.38 -1.38
CA TRP A 211 -1.21 -23.64 -0.50
C TRP A 211 -2.48 -23.14 -1.16
N ILE A 212 -2.42 -22.61 -2.39
CA ILE A 212 -3.55 -21.87 -2.97
C ILE A 212 -4.06 -22.40 -4.31
N LYS A 213 -3.23 -23.08 -5.12
CA LYS A 213 -3.67 -23.56 -6.43
C LYS A 213 -4.84 -24.53 -6.31
N GLY A 214 -5.89 -24.31 -7.13
CA GLY A 214 -7.08 -25.14 -7.17
C GLY A 214 -8.07 -24.91 -6.01
N THR A 215 -7.89 -23.86 -5.21
CA THR A 215 -8.78 -23.59 -4.06
C THR A 215 -9.93 -22.64 -4.41
N SER A 216 -9.73 -21.71 -5.35
CA SER A 216 -10.76 -20.80 -5.87
C SER A 216 -10.32 -20.19 -7.19
N LYS A 217 -11.25 -19.53 -7.93
CA LYS A 217 -10.92 -18.79 -9.17
C LYS A 217 -9.87 -17.70 -8.91
N LEU A 218 -10.04 -16.94 -7.84
CA LEU A 218 -9.06 -15.91 -7.45
C LEU A 218 -7.69 -16.53 -7.15
N ALA A 219 -7.64 -17.59 -6.36
CA ALA A 219 -6.39 -18.25 -5.97
C ALA A 219 -5.64 -18.83 -7.19
N ASP A 220 -6.36 -19.39 -8.14
CA ASP A 220 -5.80 -19.86 -9.41
C ASP A 220 -5.28 -18.68 -10.24
N TYR A 221 -6.02 -17.60 -10.34
CA TYR A 221 -5.57 -16.37 -11.01
C TYR A 221 -4.27 -15.83 -10.39
N LEU A 222 -4.23 -15.67 -9.06
CA LEU A 222 -3.03 -15.21 -8.34
C LEU A 222 -1.82 -16.12 -8.57
N TYR A 223 -2.04 -17.45 -8.53
CA TYR A 223 -1.01 -18.43 -8.84
C TYR A 223 -0.48 -18.29 -10.28
N GLU A 224 -1.38 -18.31 -11.25
CA GLU A 224 -1.02 -18.25 -12.68
C GLU A 224 -0.32 -16.95 -13.04
N HIS A 225 -0.82 -15.82 -12.51
CA HIS A 225 -0.22 -14.51 -12.74
C HIS A 225 1.18 -14.41 -12.12
N THR A 226 1.37 -14.91 -10.90
CA THR A 226 2.70 -14.96 -10.26
C THR A 226 3.69 -15.81 -11.04
N VAL A 227 3.27 -16.98 -11.52
CA VAL A 227 4.13 -17.85 -12.34
C VAL A 227 4.45 -17.19 -13.68
N TRP A 228 3.48 -16.55 -14.32
CA TRP A 228 3.67 -15.84 -15.57
C TRP A 228 4.66 -14.67 -15.42
N GLU A 229 4.55 -13.89 -14.35
CA GLU A 229 5.52 -12.83 -14.03
C GLU A 229 6.93 -13.39 -13.80
N ALA A 230 7.06 -14.48 -13.04
CA ALA A 230 8.34 -15.13 -12.80
C ALA A 230 8.96 -15.71 -14.08
N ASP A 231 8.17 -16.23 -14.99
CA ASP A 231 8.62 -16.78 -16.26
C ASP A 231 9.23 -15.71 -17.20
N LYS A 232 8.87 -14.44 -17.06
CA LYS A 232 9.47 -13.35 -17.85
C LYS A 232 10.98 -13.25 -17.64
N TYR A 233 11.50 -13.57 -16.45
CA TYR A 233 12.92 -13.43 -16.12
C TYR A 233 13.60 -14.73 -15.67
N ALA A 234 12.86 -15.75 -15.28
CA ALA A 234 13.42 -16.95 -14.65
C ALA A 234 12.86 -18.28 -15.20
N LYS A 235 12.31 -18.30 -16.42
CA LYS A 235 11.77 -19.53 -17.01
C LYS A 235 12.79 -20.66 -17.01
N GLY A 236 12.43 -21.78 -16.38
CA GLY A 236 13.29 -22.96 -16.26
C GLY A 236 14.44 -22.79 -15.24
N LYS A 237 14.40 -21.77 -14.39
CA LYS A 237 15.38 -21.53 -13.32
C LYS A 237 14.70 -21.52 -11.96
N VAL A 238 15.50 -21.59 -10.89
CA VAL A 238 15.00 -21.36 -9.53
C VAL A 238 14.63 -19.88 -9.39
N TRP A 239 13.45 -19.61 -8.83
CA TRP A 239 12.98 -18.25 -8.57
C TRP A 239 12.21 -18.16 -7.26
N ASN A 240 12.15 -16.96 -6.73
CA ASN A 240 11.18 -16.53 -5.76
C ASN A 240 10.57 -15.20 -6.20
N ARG A 241 9.37 -14.90 -5.73
CA ARG A 241 8.69 -13.63 -5.94
C ARG A 241 8.38 -13.00 -4.59
N CYS A 242 8.81 -11.76 -4.39
CA CYS A 242 8.42 -11.00 -3.23
C CYS A 242 7.00 -10.46 -3.43
N ILE A 243 6.14 -10.64 -2.43
CA ILE A 243 4.76 -10.17 -2.41
C ILE A 243 4.73 -8.97 -1.45
N TRP A 244 5.32 -7.87 -1.90
CA TRP A 244 5.62 -6.70 -1.09
C TRP A 244 4.38 -6.12 -0.38
N ASP A 245 3.32 -5.89 -1.12
CA ASP A 245 2.18 -5.05 -0.78
C ASP A 245 1.28 -5.63 0.30
N VAL A 246 1.26 -6.95 0.46
CA VAL A 246 0.52 -7.58 1.56
C VAL A 246 1.03 -7.12 2.93
N SER A 247 2.27 -6.62 3.01
CA SER A 247 2.84 -6.11 4.25
C SER A 247 2.09 -4.88 4.77
N ALA A 248 1.60 -4.00 3.89
CA ALA A 248 0.84 -2.82 4.28
C ALA A 248 -0.52 -3.18 4.88
N VAL A 249 -1.20 -4.19 4.31
CA VAL A 249 -2.44 -4.75 4.87
C VAL A 249 -2.16 -5.49 6.18
N ALA A 250 -1.08 -6.29 6.22
CA ALA A 250 -0.68 -7.03 7.41
C ALA A 250 -0.39 -6.11 8.62
N TRP A 251 0.06 -4.86 8.38
CA TRP A 251 0.25 -3.89 9.48
C TRP A 251 -1.06 -3.57 10.20
N LEU A 252 -2.19 -3.43 9.49
CA LEU A 252 -3.51 -3.21 10.10
C LEU A 252 -3.99 -4.43 10.93
N LEU A 253 -3.46 -5.61 10.64
CA LEU A 253 -3.82 -6.88 11.27
C LEU A 253 -2.79 -7.32 12.33
N ASN A 254 -1.81 -6.46 12.67
CA ASN A 254 -0.61 -6.81 13.44
C ASN A 254 -0.82 -6.82 14.96
N ASP A 255 -1.90 -7.39 15.44
CA ASP A 255 -2.15 -7.50 16.88
C ASP A 255 -0.99 -8.19 17.61
N ASN A 256 -0.53 -7.58 18.70
CA ASN A 256 0.57 -8.09 19.52
C ASN A 256 1.86 -8.39 18.72
N ASP A 257 2.15 -7.57 17.71
CA ASP A 257 3.32 -7.70 16.84
C ASP A 257 3.45 -9.07 16.18
N ARG A 258 2.33 -9.72 15.88
CA ARG A 258 2.32 -11.08 15.32
C ARG A 258 2.96 -11.18 13.94
N PHE A 259 2.92 -10.09 13.15
CA PHE A 259 3.38 -10.05 11.76
C PHE A 259 4.65 -9.22 11.55
N MET A 260 4.84 -8.18 12.34
CA MET A 260 5.98 -7.28 12.17
C MET A 260 6.26 -6.47 13.42
N SER A 261 7.46 -5.92 13.48
CA SER A 261 7.92 -5.03 14.55
C SER A 261 8.17 -3.63 14.01
N SER A 262 7.77 -2.61 14.76
CA SER A 262 7.91 -1.21 14.39
C SER A 262 8.21 -0.33 15.60
N TYR A 263 8.74 0.88 15.35
CA TYR A 263 8.97 1.87 16.39
C TYR A 263 8.90 3.30 15.81
N PRO A 264 8.60 4.31 16.65
CA PRO A 264 8.58 5.69 16.19
C PRO A 264 10.00 6.22 15.95
N ILE A 265 10.19 6.92 14.83
CA ILE A 265 11.41 7.67 14.51
C ILE A 265 11.04 9.10 14.07
N PRO A 266 11.98 10.07 14.11
CA PRO A 266 11.77 11.34 13.42
C PRO A 266 11.53 11.11 11.93
N ALA A 267 10.52 11.76 11.35
CA ALA A 267 10.15 11.58 9.96
C ALA A 267 11.35 11.86 9.03
N LEU A 268 11.68 10.88 8.20
CA LEU A 268 12.76 10.99 7.21
C LEU A 268 12.43 12.06 6.16
N ILE A 269 13.44 12.51 5.44
CA ILE A 269 13.30 13.48 4.35
C ILE A 269 13.79 12.84 3.07
N PRO A 270 12.90 12.28 2.21
CA PRO A 270 13.29 11.82 0.88
C PRO A 270 13.91 12.96 0.07
N GLN A 271 15.03 12.72 -0.60
CA GLN A 271 15.71 13.70 -1.43
C GLN A 271 15.60 13.32 -2.92
N TYR A 272 15.62 14.32 -3.77
CA TYR A 272 15.55 14.13 -5.23
C TYR A 272 16.76 13.39 -5.82
N ASP A 273 17.85 13.30 -5.06
CA ASP A 273 19.05 12.50 -5.40
C ASP A 273 18.94 11.02 -4.97
N ASN A 274 17.74 10.59 -4.53
CA ASN A 274 17.45 9.27 -4.01
C ASN A 274 18.22 8.91 -2.71
N THR A 275 18.36 9.86 -1.81
CA THR A 275 18.86 9.62 -0.45
C THR A 275 17.80 10.01 0.60
N TYR A 276 18.02 9.65 1.86
CA TYR A 276 17.31 10.21 3.00
C TYR A 276 18.19 11.23 3.73
N SER A 277 17.62 12.39 4.07
CA SER A 277 18.15 13.24 5.12
C SER A 277 17.39 13.02 6.42
N VAL A 278 18.03 13.32 7.56
CA VAL A 278 17.47 13.17 8.90
C VAL A 278 17.55 14.49 9.64
N ASP A 279 16.41 14.91 10.21
CA ASP A 279 16.34 16.00 11.18
C ASP A 279 15.61 15.48 12.44
N PRO A 280 16.32 15.36 13.58
CA PRO A 280 15.74 14.77 14.80
C PRO A 280 14.63 15.63 15.44
N ARG A 281 14.42 16.87 14.97
CA ARG A 281 13.38 17.78 15.45
C ARG A 281 12.03 17.58 14.75
N ARG A 282 11.98 16.76 13.71
CA ARG A 282 10.73 16.49 12.97
C ARG A 282 9.73 15.70 13.81
N HIS A 283 8.46 15.78 13.43
CA HIS A 283 7.40 14.96 14.00
C HIS A 283 7.73 13.47 13.88
N PRO A 284 7.22 12.62 14.80
CA PRO A 284 7.43 11.18 14.71
C PRO A 284 6.62 10.56 13.55
N MET A 285 7.19 9.51 12.97
CA MET A 285 6.51 8.55 12.09
C MET A 285 6.76 7.13 12.61
N CYS A 286 5.90 6.17 12.28
CA CYS A 286 6.10 4.75 12.56
C CYS A 286 6.97 4.13 11.46
N TYR A 287 8.04 3.44 11.86
CA TYR A 287 8.97 2.78 10.97
C TYR A 287 8.96 1.27 11.24
N VAL A 288 8.52 0.48 10.26
CA VAL A 288 8.62 -0.98 10.30
C VAL A 288 10.05 -1.38 10.01
N TYR A 289 10.66 -2.21 10.86
CA TYR A 289 12.06 -2.62 10.71
C TYR A 289 12.25 -4.13 10.54
N GLU A 290 11.19 -4.91 10.80
CA GLU A 290 11.22 -6.37 10.69
C GLU A 290 9.84 -6.90 10.33
N ILE A 291 9.78 -7.92 9.49
CA ILE A 291 8.55 -8.67 9.20
C ILE A 291 8.72 -10.17 9.49
N LYS A 292 7.65 -10.83 9.85
CA LYS A 292 7.59 -12.27 10.14
C LYS A 292 6.91 -12.98 8.97
N ARG A 293 7.71 -13.30 7.94
CA ARG A 293 7.26 -13.84 6.66
C ARG A 293 6.25 -14.98 6.81
N ASP A 294 6.58 -16.01 7.60
CA ASP A 294 5.74 -17.21 7.69
C ASP A 294 4.41 -16.93 8.40
N ALA A 295 4.37 -16.00 9.33
CA ALA A 295 3.14 -15.59 9.99
C ALA A 295 2.20 -14.85 9.02
N ILE A 296 2.74 -13.95 8.19
CA ILE A 296 1.97 -13.20 7.19
C ILE A 296 1.42 -14.16 6.12
N PHE A 297 2.26 -15.01 5.51
CA PHE A 297 1.78 -15.96 4.51
C PHE A 297 0.84 -17.01 5.09
N GLY A 298 1.06 -17.44 6.34
CA GLY A 298 0.16 -18.37 7.02
C GLY A 298 -1.26 -17.81 7.13
N ASP A 299 -1.42 -16.54 7.50
CA ASP A 299 -2.72 -15.85 7.58
C ASP A 299 -3.32 -15.62 6.18
N LEU A 300 -2.53 -15.09 5.24
CA LEU A 300 -2.96 -14.82 3.87
C LEU A 300 -3.44 -16.09 3.16
N PHE A 301 -2.64 -17.16 3.18
CA PHE A 301 -3.00 -18.40 2.50
C PHE A 301 -4.19 -19.11 3.14
N ALA A 302 -4.32 -19.01 4.47
CA ALA A 302 -5.52 -19.52 5.16
C ALA A 302 -6.79 -18.79 4.71
N LYS A 303 -6.74 -17.46 4.56
CA LYS A 303 -7.89 -16.66 4.06
C LYS A 303 -8.21 -16.99 2.59
N LEU A 304 -7.21 -17.08 1.72
CA LEU A 304 -7.40 -17.45 0.31
C LEU A 304 -8.02 -18.86 0.14
N ARG A 305 -7.57 -19.84 0.92
CA ARG A 305 -8.12 -21.20 0.89
C ARG A 305 -9.55 -21.31 1.40
N ASN A 306 -9.93 -20.47 2.35
CA ASN A 306 -11.24 -20.48 2.99
C ASN A 306 -12.24 -19.55 2.29
N MET A 307 -11.85 -18.87 1.22
CA MET A 307 -12.76 -18.11 0.38
C MET A 307 -13.78 -19.06 -0.25
N LYS A 308 -15.06 -18.77 -0.02
CA LYS A 308 -16.17 -19.59 -0.54
C LYS A 308 -16.69 -19.01 -1.85
#